data_c09934f2b77ed9ed4bc75bc7539e8838
#
_entry.id   c09934f2b77ed9ed4bc75bc7539e8838
#
_cell.length_a   1.000
_cell.length_b   1.000
_cell.length_c   1.000
_cell.angle_alpha   90.00
_cell.angle_beta   90.00
_cell.angle_gamma   90.00
#
_symmetry.space_group_name_H-M   'P 1'
#
loop_
_entity.id
_entity.type
_entity.pdbx_description
1 polymer ?
#
loop_
_entity_poly.entity_id
_entity_poly.type
_entity_poly.pdbx_seq_one_letter_code
_entity_poly.pdbx_strand_id
1 'polypeptide(L)'
;MTQPRQFVIEADGGSRGNPGPAGYGAVVIDPVTGETLAEAAEYIGVATNNVAEYKGLIAGLKAAKALVPDASAEGALQVRVRMDSKLVVEQMSGRWKIKHPDMKPLAAEAARILPASAVTYEWIPREKNKHADRLANEAMDAGKRGKQWEPSASTAALDLPPVSGPPGDAAAGAAKARAAMSTSRETAATPQVGWGAADLGAPATFVLLRHGETALTPEKRFSGSGGSDPELSAAGRHQAERVAESLAARGTIQEIISSPLRRCRETAATVGARLGLPVQIEDGLRETDFGAWEGLTFAEVRERYGPDLDAWLASTRTPPTGGGESFAEVARRVSATRDRLTTRHAGRTVLLVTHVTPIKTLARLALGAPPESLFRMELSAASLSAVAYYADGNASLRLLNDTSHLR
;
A
#
# COMPACT_ATOMS: atom_id res chain seq x y z
N MET A 1 -9.78 30.65 29.86
CA MET A 1 -9.46 29.22 30.13
C MET A 1 -9.07 28.60 28.79
N THR A 2 -7.81 28.23 28.61
CA THR A 2 -7.31 27.52 27.41
C THR A 2 -7.96 26.15 27.37
N GLN A 3 -8.52 25.77 26.23
CA GLN A 3 -9.07 24.40 26.07
C GLN A 3 -7.95 23.36 26.22
N PRO A 4 -8.21 22.23 26.89
CA PRO A 4 -7.22 21.18 27.05
C PRO A 4 -6.78 20.64 25.67
N ARG A 5 -5.49 20.43 25.49
CA ARG A 5 -4.98 19.69 24.32
C ARG A 5 -5.50 18.26 24.37
N GLN A 6 -5.97 17.76 23.24
CA GLN A 6 -6.50 16.41 23.13
C GLN A 6 -5.59 15.58 22.23
N PHE A 7 -5.28 14.36 22.66
CA PHE A 7 -4.54 13.39 21.85
C PHE A 7 -5.22 12.03 21.88
N VAL A 8 -5.04 11.29 20.79
CA VAL A 8 -5.31 9.86 20.73
C VAL A 8 -3.97 9.13 20.73
N ILE A 9 -3.84 8.11 21.58
CA ILE A 9 -2.71 7.19 21.57
C ILE A 9 -3.21 5.86 21.06
N GLU A 10 -2.55 5.30 20.05
CA GLU A 10 -2.67 3.90 19.69
C GLU A 10 -1.40 3.19 20.13
N ALA A 11 -1.54 2.05 20.82
CA ALA A 11 -0.41 1.30 21.32
C ALA A 11 -0.63 -0.20 21.12
N ASP A 12 0.45 -0.92 20.85
CA ASP A 12 0.50 -2.36 20.69
C ASP A 12 1.82 -2.91 21.23
N GLY A 13 1.81 -4.18 21.60
CA GLY A 13 2.98 -4.91 22.02
C GLY A 13 2.88 -6.38 21.66
N GLY A 14 3.97 -6.95 21.19
CA GLY A 14 4.01 -8.33 20.75
C GLY A 14 5.24 -9.08 21.19
N SER A 15 5.15 -10.41 21.21
CA SER A 15 6.29 -11.30 21.40
C SER A 15 6.21 -12.47 20.43
N ARG A 16 7.36 -12.84 19.87
CA ARG A 16 7.49 -14.02 18.99
C ARG A 16 7.79 -15.26 19.84
N GLY A 17 6.74 -15.81 20.43
CA GLY A 17 6.75 -16.75 21.53
C GLY A 17 6.27 -16.07 22.81
N ASN A 18 5.88 -16.84 23.84
CA ASN A 18 5.35 -16.24 25.08
C ASN A 18 5.84 -16.98 26.32
N PRO A 19 7.01 -16.57 26.92
CA PRO A 19 7.88 -15.44 26.57
C PRO A 19 8.72 -15.70 25.30
N GLY A 20 9.13 -14.60 24.63
CA GLY A 20 9.97 -14.64 23.43
C GLY A 20 10.50 -13.25 23.06
N PRO A 21 11.25 -13.12 21.95
CA PRO A 21 11.67 -11.81 21.44
C PRO A 21 10.48 -10.88 21.32
N ALA A 22 10.50 -9.77 22.04
CA ALA A 22 9.36 -8.88 22.21
C ALA A 22 9.70 -7.43 21.86
N GLY A 23 8.71 -6.70 21.39
CA GLY A 23 8.79 -5.29 21.06
C GLY A 23 7.43 -4.62 21.19
N TYR A 24 7.43 -3.31 21.21
CA TYR A 24 6.21 -2.51 21.26
C TYR A 24 6.25 -1.39 20.24
N GLY A 25 5.05 -0.88 19.91
CA GLY A 25 4.82 0.33 19.13
C GLY A 25 3.77 1.21 19.78
N ALA A 26 3.91 2.51 19.64
CA ALA A 26 2.94 3.50 20.09
C ALA A 26 2.95 4.71 19.15
N VAL A 27 1.77 5.29 18.91
CA VAL A 27 1.54 6.45 18.05
C VAL A 27 0.72 7.46 18.82
N VAL A 28 1.11 8.74 18.75
CA VAL A 28 0.32 9.86 19.25
C VAL A 28 -0.27 10.61 18.07
N ILE A 29 -1.58 10.76 18.06
CA ILE A 29 -2.36 11.28 16.95
C ILE A 29 -3.15 12.52 17.40
N ASP A 30 -3.19 13.56 16.57
CA ASP A 30 -4.11 14.66 16.74
C ASP A 30 -5.52 14.21 16.37
N PRO A 31 -6.52 14.26 17.31
CA PRO A 31 -7.87 13.75 17.02
C PRO A 31 -8.66 14.60 16.02
N VAL A 32 -8.22 15.83 15.72
CA VAL A 32 -8.91 16.73 14.79
C VAL A 32 -8.39 16.56 13.38
N THR A 33 -7.06 16.50 13.23
CA THR A 33 -6.41 16.41 11.91
C THR A 33 -6.13 14.97 11.50
N GLY A 34 -6.09 14.04 12.46
CA GLY A 34 -5.61 12.66 12.24
C GLY A 34 -4.10 12.55 12.00
N GLU A 35 -3.37 13.64 12.18
CA GLU A 35 -1.93 13.68 11.97
C GLU A 35 -1.19 12.92 13.07
N THR A 36 -0.17 12.14 12.69
CA THR A 36 0.75 11.50 13.60
C THR A 36 1.72 12.54 14.15
N LEU A 37 1.65 12.79 15.47
CA LEU A 37 2.48 13.78 16.15
C LEU A 37 3.77 13.18 16.72
N ALA A 38 3.74 11.90 17.10
CA ALA A 38 4.91 11.19 17.60
C ALA A 38 4.72 9.69 17.43
N GLU A 39 5.83 9.00 17.24
CA GLU A 39 5.94 7.54 17.20
C GLU A 39 7.00 7.09 18.21
N ALA A 40 6.77 5.94 18.84
CA ALA A 40 7.73 5.28 19.72
C ALA A 40 7.67 3.78 19.51
N ALA A 41 8.82 3.16 19.34
CA ALA A 41 8.91 1.71 19.25
C ALA A 41 10.26 1.24 19.82
N GLU A 42 10.29 0.05 20.41
CA GLU A 42 11.51 -0.49 20.99
C GLU A 42 11.48 -2.02 21.02
N TYR A 43 12.62 -2.63 20.74
CA TYR A 43 12.87 -4.03 21.03
C TYR A 43 13.28 -4.19 22.50
N ILE A 44 12.50 -4.97 23.27
CA ILE A 44 12.66 -5.08 24.73
C ILE A 44 13.32 -6.38 25.19
N GLY A 45 13.94 -7.13 24.26
CA GLY A 45 14.53 -8.42 24.56
C GLY A 45 13.48 -9.53 24.69
N VAL A 46 13.73 -10.50 25.58
CA VAL A 46 12.79 -11.60 25.82
C VAL A 46 11.77 -11.18 26.88
N ALA A 47 10.51 -11.14 26.49
CA ALA A 47 9.40 -10.78 27.38
C ALA A 47 8.10 -11.50 26.98
N THR A 48 7.08 -11.42 27.83
CA THR A 48 5.72 -11.88 27.48
C THR A 48 4.98 -10.81 26.67
N ASN A 49 3.96 -11.24 25.94
CA ASN A 49 3.09 -10.34 25.17
C ASN A 49 2.52 -9.22 26.07
N ASN A 50 2.01 -9.57 27.24
CA ASN A 50 1.42 -8.60 28.16
C ASN A 50 2.42 -7.54 28.65
N VAL A 51 3.69 -7.92 28.86
CA VAL A 51 4.75 -6.95 29.21
C VAL A 51 4.99 -5.97 28.05
N ALA A 52 5.04 -6.47 26.84
CA ALA A 52 5.20 -5.62 25.64
C ALA A 52 4.04 -4.64 25.47
N GLU A 53 2.80 -5.09 25.63
CA GLU A 53 1.59 -4.28 25.62
C GLU A 53 1.62 -3.12 26.62
N TYR A 54 1.97 -3.41 27.90
CA TYR A 54 2.12 -2.36 28.91
C TYR A 54 3.24 -1.38 28.58
N LYS A 55 4.35 -1.85 28.02
CA LYS A 55 5.47 -0.98 27.61
C LYS A 55 5.09 -0.08 26.45
N GLY A 56 4.30 -0.55 25.50
CA GLY A 56 3.71 0.25 24.43
C GLY A 56 2.82 1.37 24.98
N LEU A 57 1.91 1.04 25.90
CA LEU A 57 1.09 2.02 26.62
C LEU A 57 1.95 3.09 27.31
N ILE A 58 2.97 2.69 28.08
CA ILE A 58 3.86 3.59 28.80
C ILE A 58 4.60 4.53 27.84
N ALA A 59 5.11 4.00 26.72
CA ALA A 59 5.81 4.79 25.73
C ALA A 59 4.89 5.83 25.07
N GLY A 60 3.68 5.45 24.70
CA GLY A 60 2.68 6.36 24.13
C GLY A 60 2.30 7.49 25.11
N LEU A 61 2.05 7.18 26.39
CA LEU A 61 1.77 8.18 27.41
C LEU A 61 2.94 9.15 27.64
N LYS A 62 4.18 8.65 27.63
CA LYS A 62 5.40 9.49 27.74
C LYS A 62 5.54 10.40 26.50
N ALA A 63 5.31 9.87 25.31
CA ALA A 63 5.37 10.64 24.06
C ALA A 63 4.31 11.75 24.04
N ALA A 64 3.07 11.46 24.42
CA ALA A 64 2.02 12.46 24.51
C ALA A 64 2.33 13.56 25.53
N LYS A 65 2.88 13.21 26.70
CA LYS A 65 3.30 14.17 27.72
C LYS A 65 4.42 15.08 27.22
N ALA A 66 5.36 14.55 26.45
CA ALA A 66 6.49 15.31 25.90
C ALA A 66 6.06 16.39 24.88
N LEU A 67 4.91 16.19 24.22
CA LEU A 67 4.35 17.18 23.27
C LEU A 67 3.71 18.40 23.95
N VAL A 68 3.54 18.38 25.28
CA VAL A 68 2.96 19.47 26.07
C VAL A 68 3.91 19.80 27.24
N PRO A 69 4.87 20.71 27.06
CA PRO A 69 5.89 21.01 28.07
C PRO A 69 5.31 21.44 29.44
N ASP A 70 4.15 22.09 29.45
CA ASP A 70 3.45 22.55 30.66
C ASP A 70 2.32 21.61 31.11
N ALA A 71 2.40 20.31 30.75
CA ALA A 71 1.39 19.31 31.10
C ALA A 71 1.19 19.06 32.62
N SER A 72 1.96 19.76 33.48
CA SER A 72 1.81 19.73 34.94
C SER A 72 0.61 20.55 35.45
N ALA A 73 0.02 21.43 34.64
CA ALA A 73 -1.22 22.13 34.99
C ALA A 73 -2.42 21.17 34.87
N GLU A 74 -3.18 21.03 35.97
CA GLU A 74 -4.40 20.22 35.99
C GLU A 74 -5.35 20.66 34.85
N GLY A 75 -5.73 19.72 33.98
CA GLY A 75 -6.62 19.97 32.84
C GLY A 75 -5.96 20.44 31.54
N ALA A 76 -4.63 20.53 31.47
CA ALA A 76 -3.92 20.97 30.25
C ALA A 76 -3.93 19.93 29.11
N LEU A 77 -4.07 18.64 29.44
CA LEU A 77 -4.00 17.52 28.50
C LEU A 77 -5.11 16.52 28.77
N GLN A 78 -5.75 16.04 27.71
CA GLN A 78 -6.69 14.93 27.69
C GLN A 78 -6.22 13.90 26.68
N VAL A 79 -6.13 12.65 27.09
CA VAL A 79 -5.61 11.54 26.27
C VAL A 79 -6.62 10.42 26.20
N ARG A 80 -6.92 9.97 24.97
CA ARG A 80 -7.68 8.74 24.74
C ARG A 80 -6.71 7.67 24.25
N VAL A 81 -6.50 6.64 25.07
CA VAL A 81 -5.67 5.49 24.73
C VAL A 81 -6.55 4.43 24.06
N ARG A 82 -6.17 3.96 22.90
CA ARG A 82 -6.82 2.94 22.10
C ARG A 82 -5.89 1.75 21.92
N MET A 83 -6.33 0.56 22.33
CA MET A 83 -5.52 -0.67 22.24
C MET A 83 -6.41 -1.86 21.88
N ASP A 84 -5.86 -2.84 21.19
CA ASP A 84 -6.52 -4.13 20.94
C ASP A 84 -6.26 -5.17 22.06
N SER A 85 -5.42 -4.82 23.02
CA SER A 85 -5.23 -5.57 24.26
C SER A 85 -6.38 -5.34 25.26
N LYS A 86 -7.39 -6.20 25.21
CA LYS A 86 -8.53 -6.12 26.14
C LYS A 86 -8.07 -6.19 27.61
N LEU A 87 -7.04 -7.01 27.89
CA LEU A 87 -6.51 -7.15 29.23
C LEU A 87 -5.98 -5.81 29.78
N VAL A 88 -5.12 -5.12 29.02
CA VAL A 88 -4.54 -3.85 29.46
C VAL A 88 -5.61 -2.78 29.61
N VAL A 89 -6.52 -2.66 28.63
CA VAL A 89 -7.62 -1.69 28.69
C VAL A 89 -8.52 -1.90 29.90
N GLU A 90 -8.93 -3.14 30.20
CA GLU A 90 -9.79 -3.45 31.34
C GLU A 90 -9.09 -3.23 32.68
N GLN A 91 -7.78 -3.55 32.76
CA GLN A 91 -6.99 -3.34 33.96
C GLN A 91 -6.74 -1.86 34.22
N MET A 92 -6.34 -1.09 33.21
CA MET A 92 -6.05 0.35 33.35
C MET A 92 -7.33 1.17 33.56
N SER A 93 -8.48 0.71 33.09
CA SER A 93 -9.78 1.30 33.40
C SER A 93 -10.30 0.95 34.80
N GLY A 94 -9.59 0.14 35.57
CA GLY A 94 -10.00 -0.31 36.91
C GLY A 94 -11.10 -1.37 36.97
N ARG A 95 -11.58 -1.85 35.80
CA ARG A 95 -12.64 -2.88 35.72
C ARG A 95 -12.12 -4.27 36.08
N TRP A 96 -10.83 -4.56 35.79
CA TRP A 96 -10.20 -5.82 36.15
C TRP A 96 -9.04 -5.63 37.13
N LYS A 97 -8.94 -6.54 38.10
CA LYS A 97 -7.82 -6.55 39.05
C LYS A 97 -6.54 -7.07 38.38
N ILE A 98 -5.42 -6.40 38.65
CA ILE A 98 -4.09 -6.83 38.21
C ILE A 98 -3.57 -7.89 39.18
N LYS A 99 -3.62 -9.16 38.75
CA LYS A 99 -3.21 -10.30 39.57
C LYS A 99 -1.73 -10.63 39.40
N HIS A 100 -1.19 -10.54 38.17
CA HIS A 100 0.16 -10.96 37.84
C HIS A 100 1.20 -9.97 38.42
N PRO A 101 2.24 -10.47 39.14
CA PRO A 101 3.22 -9.62 39.79
C PRO A 101 3.96 -8.70 38.82
N ASP A 102 4.32 -9.17 37.61
CA ASP A 102 5.09 -8.40 36.64
C ASP A 102 4.27 -7.25 36.00
N MET A 103 2.93 -7.33 36.00
CA MET A 103 2.07 -6.29 35.47
C MET A 103 1.85 -5.14 36.45
N LYS A 104 1.92 -5.39 37.75
CA LYS A 104 1.68 -4.37 38.79
C LYS A 104 2.62 -3.18 38.67
N PRO A 105 3.97 -3.36 38.57
CA PRO A 105 4.88 -2.22 38.44
C PRO A 105 4.67 -1.44 37.13
N LEU A 106 4.35 -2.11 36.01
CA LEU A 106 4.09 -1.46 34.73
C LEU A 106 2.81 -0.63 34.75
N ALA A 107 1.73 -1.16 35.31
CA ALA A 107 0.50 -0.41 35.52
C ALA A 107 0.67 0.79 36.43
N ALA A 108 1.46 0.63 37.52
CA ALA A 108 1.80 1.73 38.43
C ALA A 108 2.66 2.80 37.72
N GLU A 109 3.56 2.41 36.84
CA GLU A 109 4.35 3.33 36.02
C GLU A 109 3.42 4.11 35.08
N ALA A 110 2.57 3.45 34.32
CA ALA A 110 1.62 4.07 33.41
C ALA A 110 0.72 5.11 34.14
N ALA A 111 0.20 4.74 35.32
CA ALA A 111 -0.68 5.60 36.12
C ALA A 111 0.03 6.86 36.69
N ARG A 112 1.36 6.87 36.78
CA ARG A 112 2.13 8.04 37.25
C ARG A 112 2.46 9.05 36.18
N ILE A 113 2.32 8.70 34.89
CA ILE A 113 2.73 9.57 33.76
C ILE A 113 1.76 10.74 33.62
N LEU A 114 0.45 10.44 33.67
CA LEU A 114 -0.63 11.43 33.62
C LEU A 114 -1.66 11.11 34.71
N PRO A 115 -2.38 12.14 35.23
CA PRO A 115 -3.45 11.92 36.22
C PRO A 115 -4.59 11.09 35.62
N ALA A 116 -5.25 10.29 36.43
CA ALA A 116 -6.35 9.40 35.99
C ALA A 116 -7.51 10.16 35.33
N SER A 117 -7.76 11.41 35.73
CA SER A 117 -8.76 12.28 35.12
C SER A 117 -8.42 12.73 33.69
N ALA A 118 -7.16 12.64 33.29
CA ALA A 118 -6.69 13.03 31.98
C ALA A 118 -6.63 11.88 30.96
N VAL A 119 -6.85 10.61 31.38
CA VAL A 119 -6.67 9.45 30.51
C VAL A 119 -7.95 8.61 30.46
N THR A 120 -8.41 8.32 29.24
CA THR A 120 -9.47 7.35 28.99
C THR A 120 -8.94 6.18 28.19
N TYR A 121 -9.45 4.97 28.46
CA TYR A 121 -9.00 3.73 27.79
C TYR A 121 -10.14 3.13 26.99
N GLU A 122 -9.89 2.86 25.71
CA GLU A 122 -10.84 2.30 24.74
C GLU A 122 -10.23 1.04 24.11
N TRP A 123 -11.00 -0.06 24.14
CA TRP A 123 -10.63 -1.24 23.38
C TRP A 123 -11.07 -1.08 21.92
N ILE A 124 -10.14 -1.38 20.99
CA ILE A 124 -10.41 -1.39 19.55
C ILE A 124 -10.05 -2.76 18.97
N PRO A 125 -10.73 -3.21 17.90
CA PRO A 125 -10.33 -4.42 17.20
C PRO A 125 -8.95 -4.22 16.52
N ARG A 126 -8.19 -5.30 16.38
CA ARG A 126 -6.82 -5.30 15.85
C ARG A 126 -6.69 -4.61 14.47
N GLU A 127 -7.72 -4.75 13.63
CA GLU A 127 -7.77 -4.12 12.31
C GLU A 127 -7.75 -2.58 12.38
N LYS A 128 -8.04 -2.01 13.54
CA LYS A 128 -8.00 -0.56 13.80
C LYS A 128 -6.75 -0.10 14.55
N ASN A 129 -5.86 -1.05 14.95
CA ASN A 129 -4.58 -0.76 15.65
C ASN A 129 -3.34 -0.99 14.76
N LYS A 130 -3.50 -0.94 13.45
CA LYS A 130 -2.48 -1.36 12.48
C LYS A 130 -1.18 -0.57 12.56
N HIS A 131 -1.24 0.72 12.88
CA HIS A 131 -0.06 1.58 12.94
C HIS A 131 0.85 1.14 14.10
N ALA A 132 0.30 1.00 15.30
CA ALA A 132 1.04 0.54 16.47
C ALA A 132 1.53 -0.92 16.29
N ASP A 133 0.71 -1.83 15.74
CA ASP A 133 1.10 -3.22 15.42
C ASP A 133 2.33 -3.27 14.51
N ARG A 134 2.40 -2.40 13.49
CA ARG A 134 3.58 -2.35 12.61
C ARG A 134 4.82 -1.85 13.30
N LEU A 135 4.71 -0.79 14.08
CA LEU A 135 5.84 -0.27 14.87
C LEU A 135 6.38 -1.35 15.81
N ALA A 136 5.51 -2.13 16.48
CA ALA A 136 5.91 -3.24 17.33
C ALA A 136 6.64 -4.34 16.51
N ASN A 137 6.17 -4.66 15.32
CA ASN A 137 6.81 -5.62 14.41
C ASN A 137 8.17 -5.12 13.91
N GLU A 138 8.27 -3.85 13.49
CA GLU A 138 9.54 -3.22 13.10
C GLU A 138 10.57 -3.25 14.21
N ALA A 139 10.15 -2.97 15.46
CA ALA A 139 11.02 -3.04 16.63
C ALA A 139 11.55 -4.46 16.86
N MET A 140 10.70 -5.48 16.78
CA MET A 140 11.11 -6.89 16.89
C MET A 140 12.05 -7.31 15.76
N ASP A 141 11.83 -6.82 14.54
CA ASP A 141 12.69 -7.09 13.38
C ASP A 141 14.05 -6.40 13.49
N ALA A 142 14.09 -5.19 14.02
CA ALA A 142 15.35 -4.50 14.34
C ALA A 142 16.14 -5.26 15.38
N GLY A 143 15.47 -5.69 16.48
CA GLY A 143 16.07 -6.48 17.55
C GLY A 143 16.66 -7.81 17.08
N LYS A 144 15.99 -8.50 16.15
CA LYS A 144 16.50 -9.73 15.50
C LYS A 144 17.82 -9.48 14.75
N ARG A 145 18.03 -8.28 14.24
CA ARG A 145 19.26 -7.84 13.56
C ARG A 145 20.31 -7.24 14.53
N GLY A 146 20.07 -7.30 15.84
CA GLY A 146 20.96 -6.72 16.87
C GLY A 146 20.95 -5.19 16.89
N LYS A 147 19.89 -4.54 16.36
CA LYS A 147 19.71 -3.09 16.31
C LYS A 147 18.48 -2.67 17.13
N GLN A 148 18.44 -1.41 17.54
CA GLN A 148 17.21 -0.79 18.01
C GLN A 148 16.43 -0.17 16.85
N TRP A 149 15.12 0.03 17.07
CA TRP A 149 14.28 0.73 16.12
C TRP A 149 14.65 2.22 16.07
N GLU A 150 14.63 2.79 14.87
CA GLU A 150 14.88 4.21 14.62
C GLU A 150 13.69 4.80 13.87
N PRO A 151 13.16 5.98 14.28
CA PRO A 151 12.04 6.63 13.60
C PRO A 151 12.28 6.87 12.11
N SER A 152 13.52 7.20 11.75
CA SER A 152 13.94 7.44 10.35
C SER A 152 13.87 6.20 9.46
N ALA A 153 13.81 5.01 10.05
CA ALA A 153 13.73 3.74 9.35
C ALA A 153 12.31 3.13 9.37
N SER A 154 11.33 3.80 9.99
CA SER A 154 9.96 3.31 10.09
C SER A 154 9.19 3.48 8.79
N THR A 155 8.41 2.46 8.44
CA THR A 155 7.45 2.48 7.33
C THR A 155 6.01 2.36 7.82
N ALA A 156 5.79 2.36 9.13
CA ALA A 156 4.51 2.06 9.76
C ALA A 156 3.38 3.03 9.38
N ALA A 157 3.71 4.30 9.09
CA ALA A 157 2.75 5.32 8.68
C ALA A 157 2.30 5.20 7.20
N LEU A 158 3.01 4.45 6.36
CA LEU A 158 2.78 4.43 4.91
C LEU A 158 1.48 3.75 4.47
N ASP A 159 0.84 3.00 5.36
CA ASP A 159 -0.35 2.19 5.06
C ASP A 159 -1.62 2.69 5.77
N LEU A 160 -1.60 3.88 6.32
CA LEU A 160 -2.82 4.49 6.87
C LEU A 160 -3.71 4.96 5.70
N PRO A 161 -5.04 4.68 5.76
CA PRO A 161 -5.97 5.28 4.80
C PRO A 161 -5.88 6.80 4.93
N PRO A 162 -5.96 7.56 3.82
CA PRO A 162 -5.99 9.00 3.89
C PRO A 162 -7.14 9.45 4.79
N VAL A 163 -6.84 10.29 5.75
CA VAL A 163 -7.85 10.86 6.65
C VAL A 163 -8.83 11.68 5.81
N SER A 164 -10.09 11.24 5.77
CA SER A 164 -11.17 12.00 5.16
C SER A 164 -11.49 13.20 6.09
N GLY A 165 -10.77 14.30 5.91
CA GLY A 165 -11.19 15.57 6.45
C GLY A 165 -12.49 16.05 5.77
N PRO A 166 -13.31 16.88 6.43
CA PRO A 166 -14.44 17.51 5.75
C PRO A 166 -13.93 18.28 4.52
N PRO A 167 -14.71 18.36 3.42
CA PRO A 167 -14.27 19.02 2.20
C PRO A 167 -13.92 20.47 2.52
N GLY A 168 -12.63 20.75 2.62
CA GLY A 168 -12.12 22.10 2.72
C GLY A 168 -12.42 22.83 1.42
N ASP A 169 -12.74 24.12 1.53
CA ASP A 169 -13.00 24.99 0.40
C ASP A 169 -11.86 24.90 -0.62
N ALA A 170 -12.12 24.22 -1.76
CA ALA A 170 -11.16 23.99 -2.83
C ALA A 170 -10.62 25.32 -3.41
N ALA A 171 -11.39 26.41 -3.30
CA ALA A 171 -11.00 27.75 -3.72
C ALA A 171 -9.94 28.35 -2.79
N ALA A 172 -10.07 28.15 -1.47
CA ALA A 172 -9.07 28.59 -0.49
C ALA A 172 -7.76 27.79 -0.60
N GLY A 173 -7.85 26.48 -0.87
CA GLY A 173 -6.69 25.63 -1.15
C GLY A 173 -5.94 26.04 -2.41
N ALA A 174 -6.66 26.35 -3.49
CA ALA A 174 -6.08 26.83 -4.74
C ALA A 174 -5.45 28.22 -4.61
N ALA A 175 -6.05 29.13 -3.83
CA ALA A 175 -5.50 30.44 -3.55
C ALA A 175 -4.20 30.35 -2.74
N LYS A 176 -4.15 29.48 -1.73
CA LYS A 176 -2.96 29.22 -0.91
C LYS A 176 -1.81 28.60 -1.72
N ALA A 177 -2.14 27.68 -2.63
CA ALA A 177 -1.17 27.09 -3.55
C ALA A 177 -0.60 28.13 -4.54
N ARG A 178 -1.44 29.02 -5.09
CA ARG A 178 -0.99 30.10 -5.98
C ARG A 178 -0.13 31.13 -5.24
N ALA A 179 -0.47 31.47 -4.00
CA ALA A 179 0.34 32.37 -3.15
C ALA A 179 1.71 31.74 -2.83
N ALA A 180 1.77 30.43 -2.56
CA ALA A 180 3.02 29.72 -2.33
C ALA A 180 3.91 29.66 -3.60
N MET A 181 3.32 29.58 -4.79
CA MET A 181 4.06 29.57 -6.06
C MET A 181 4.58 30.94 -6.49
N SER A 182 3.99 32.05 -6.00
CA SER A 182 4.41 33.42 -6.33
C SER A 182 5.57 33.94 -5.45
N THR A 183 5.87 33.28 -4.32
CA THR A 183 6.95 33.65 -3.40
C THR A 183 8.26 32.86 -3.60
N SER A 184 8.30 31.95 -4.59
CA SER A 184 9.49 31.16 -4.87
C SER A 184 10.45 31.85 -5.83
N ARG A 185 10.97 33.02 -5.44
CA ARG A 185 12.24 33.55 -5.94
C ARG A 185 13.08 33.92 -4.74
N GLU A 186 14.20 33.24 -4.66
CA GLU A 186 15.32 33.38 -3.72
C GLU A 186 15.33 32.52 -2.46
N THR A 187 16.13 31.45 -2.55
CA THR A 187 17.14 30.94 -1.63
C THR A 187 16.80 30.69 -0.18
N ALA A 188 16.70 29.45 0.19
CA ALA A 188 17.51 28.78 1.23
C ALA A 188 17.09 27.31 1.29
N ALA A 189 18.04 26.41 1.15
CA ALA A 189 17.83 24.97 1.31
C ALA A 189 17.34 24.66 2.72
N THR A 190 16.06 24.31 2.85
CA THR A 190 15.52 23.68 4.05
C THR A 190 15.81 22.17 3.94
N PRO A 191 16.31 21.52 5.00
CA PRO A 191 16.54 20.08 4.97
C PRO A 191 15.22 19.36 4.76
N GLN A 192 15.09 18.62 3.66
CA GLN A 192 13.93 17.75 3.44
C GLN A 192 14.06 16.53 4.33
N VAL A 193 13.15 16.41 5.30
CA VAL A 193 12.96 15.20 6.09
C VAL A 193 11.89 14.37 5.40
N GLY A 194 12.26 13.23 4.85
CA GLY A 194 11.36 12.30 4.16
C GLY A 194 12.08 11.53 3.05
N TRP A 195 11.57 10.38 2.71
CA TRP A 195 11.99 9.55 1.58
C TRP A 195 11.74 10.24 0.21
N GLY A 196 12.20 11.40 0.06
CA GLY A 196 12.33 12.10 -1.18
C GLY A 196 13.76 12.59 -1.18
N ALA A 197 14.70 11.79 -1.65
CA ALA A 197 15.96 12.37 -2.09
C ALA A 197 15.60 13.50 -3.04
N ALA A 198 16.14 14.66 -2.79
CA ALA A 198 15.76 15.93 -3.38
C ALA A 198 15.84 16.01 -4.92
N ASP A 199 16.20 14.92 -5.61
CA ASP A 199 16.48 14.94 -7.05
C ASP A 199 16.09 13.67 -7.83
N LEU A 200 15.08 12.92 -7.41
CA LEU A 200 14.58 11.82 -8.24
C LEU A 200 13.87 12.28 -9.52
N GLY A 201 13.68 13.58 -9.69
CA GLY A 201 12.89 14.13 -10.79
C GLY A 201 11.41 13.73 -10.70
N ALA A 202 10.58 14.25 -11.60
CA ALA A 202 9.20 13.82 -11.70
C ALA A 202 9.14 12.41 -12.30
N PRO A 203 8.49 11.42 -11.64
CA PRO A 203 8.43 10.04 -12.13
C PRO A 203 7.58 9.92 -13.39
N ALA A 204 7.85 8.90 -14.22
CA ALA A 204 6.86 8.38 -15.13
C ALA A 204 5.84 7.58 -14.31
N THR A 205 4.58 8.03 -14.28
CA THR A 205 3.50 7.33 -13.58
C THR A 205 2.71 6.50 -14.58
N PHE A 206 2.76 5.18 -14.45
CA PHE A 206 1.96 4.27 -15.25
C PHE A 206 0.70 3.85 -14.50
N VAL A 207 -0.45 4.24 -15.03
CA VAL A 207 -1.75 3.69 -14.66
C VAL A 207 -1.96 2.44 -15.51
N LEU A 208 -2.01 1.28 -14.89
CA LEU A 208 -2.09 -0.01 -15.55
C LEU A 208 -3.55 -0.47 -15.54
N LEU A 209 -4.14 -0.62 -16.72
CA LEU A 209 -5.51 -1.09 -16.90
C LEU A 209 -5.49 -2.48 -17.51
N ARG A 210 -6.01 -3.49 -16.79
CA ARG A 210 -6.33 -4.75 -17.42
C ARG A 210 -7.52 -4.55 -18.37
N HIS A 211 -7.47 -5.13 -19.56
CA HIS A 211 -8.60 -5.11 -20.50
C HIS A 211 -9.91 -5.57 -19.85
N GLY A 212 -11.05 -5.13 -20.39
CA GLY A 212 -12.36 -5.60 -19.99
C GLY A 212 -12.57 -7.10 -20.24
N GLU A 213 -13.62 -7.65 -19.68
CA GLU A 213 -13.99 -9.05 -19.83
C GLU A 213 -14.14 -9.47 -21.29
N THR A 214 -13.70 -10.70 -21.60
CA THR A 214 -13.97 -11.41 -22.85
C THR A 214 -14.81 -12.64 -22.58
N ALA A 215 -15.31 -13.34 -23.59
CA ALA A 215 -16.02 -14.60 -23.41
C ALA A 215 -15.20 -15.67 -22.66
N LEU A 216 -13.87 -15.63 -22.75
CA LEU A 216 -12.97 -16.59 -22.08
C LEU A 216 -12.72 -16.28 -20.60
N THR A 217 -12.99 -15.04 -20.17
CA THR A 217 -12.67 -14.59 -18.81
C THR A 217 -13.49 -15.29 -17.72
N PRO A 218 -14.82 -15.42 -17.81
CA PRO A 218 -15.62 -16.15 -16.82
C PRO A 218 -15.26 -17.63 -16.72
N GLU A 219 -14.87 -18.24 -17.86
CA GLU A 219 -14.47 -19.64 -17.94
C GLU A 219 -13.04 -19.89 -17.43
N LYS A 220 -12.30 -18.84 -17.08
CA LYS A 220 -10.90 -18.90 -16.61
C LYS A 220 -9.98 -19.66 -17.56
N ARG A 221 -10.18 -19.47 -18.89
CA ARG A 221 -9.35 -20.07 -19.93
C ARG A 221 -8.08 -19.27 -20.15
N PHE A 222 -7.00 -19.94 -20.47
CA PHE A 222 -5.78 -19.30 -20.93
C PHE A 222 -6.08 -18.53 -22.21
N SER A 223 -5.80 -17.22 -22.21
CA SER A 223 -6.03 -16.33 -23.34
C SER A 223 -4.82 -15.42 -23.49
N GLY A 224 -3.83 -15.93 -24.15
CA GLY A 224 -2.55 -15.28 -24.37
C GLY A 224 -2.47 -14.53 -25.69
N SER A 225 -1.27 -14.53 -26.28
CA SER A 225 -0.96 -13.90 -27.56
C SER A 225 -0.77 -14.89 -28.72
N GLY A 226 -0.67 -16.19 -28.42
CA GLY A 226 -0.48 -17.24 -29.42
C GLY A 226 -1.76 -17.88 -29.94
N GLY A 227 -2.91 -17.63 -29.28
CA GLY A 227 -4.20 -18.24 -29.60
C GLY A 227 -5.17 -17.29 -30.29
N SER A 228 -6.47 -17.50 -30.00
CA SER A 228 -7.52 -16.60 -30.47
C SER A 228 -7.37 -15.20 -29.86
N ASP A 229 -7.73 -14.16 -30.63
CA ASP A 229 -7.73 -12.77 -30.16
C ASP A 229 -9.19 -12.31 -29.93
N PRO A 230 -9.82 -12.69 -28.78
CA PRO A 230 -11.22 -12.43 -28.54
C PRO A 230 -11.50 -10.93 -28.37
N GLU A 231 -12.68 -10.52 -28.82
CA GLU A 231 -13.24 -9.21 -28.53
C GLU A 231 -13.74 -9.10 -27.09
N LEU A 232 -14.06 -7.91 -26.66
CA LEU A 232 -14.76 -7.70 -25.39
C LEU A 232 -16.15 -8.30 -25.39
N SER A 233 -16.56 -8.93 -24.30
CA SER A 233 -17.94 -9.30 -24.05
C SER A 233 -18.81 -8.03 -23.85
N ALA A 234 -20.14 -8.19 -23.78
CA ALA A 234 -21.02 -7.08 -23.42
C ALA A 234 -20.66 -6.49 -22.04
N ALA A 235 -20.36 -7.36 -21.07
CA ALA A 235 -19.88 -6.94 -19.75
C ALA A 235 -18.53 -6.21 -19.85
N GLY A 236 -17.60 -6.71 -20.67
CA GLY A 236 -16.30 -6.06 -20.88
C GLY A 236 -16.40 -4.68 -21.52
N ARG A 237 -17.32 -4.47 -22.45
CA ARG A 237 -17.58 -3.15 -23.01
C ARG A 237 -18.13 -2.18 -21.97
N HIS A 238 -19.10 -2.62 -21.17
CA HIS A 238 -19.61 -1.82 -20.06
C HIS A 238 -18.54 -1.49 -19.03
N GLN A 239 -17.66 -2.45 -18.68
CA GLN A 239 -16.52 -2.21 -17.81
C GLN A 239 -15.56 -1.16 -18.40
N ALA A 240 -15.30 -1.18 -19.71
CA ALA A 240 -14.47 -0.18 -20.39
C ALA A 240 -15.10 1.22 -20.34
N GLU A 241 -16.41 1.34 -20.45
CA GLU A 241 -17.15 2.62 -20.30
C GLU A 241 -17.01 3.15 -18.86
N ARG A 242 -17.25 2.30 -17.85
CA ARG A 242 -17.13 2.70 -16.44
C ARG A 242 -15.72 3.18 -16.08
N VAL A 243 -14.68 2.49 -16.54
CA VAL A 243 -13.30 2.93 -16.31
C VAL A 243 -12.98 4.23 -17.03
N ALA A 244 -13.51 4.40 -18.28
CA ALA A 244 -13.34 5.62 -19.04
C ALA A 244 -13.94 6.84 -18.33
N GLU A 245 -15.14 6.70 -17.76
CA GLU A 245 -15.79 7.74 -16.94
C GLU A 245 -14.94 8.09 -15.70
N SER A 246 -14.47 7.07 -14.99
CA SER A 246 -13.63 7.28 -13.78
C SER A 246 -12.31 7.98 -14.10
N LEU A 247 -11.64 7.60 -15.19
CA LEU A 247 -10.38 8.24 -15.60
C LEU A 247 -10.62 9.67 -16.11
N ALA A 248 -11.73 9.92 -16.82
CA ALA A 248 -12.10 11.27 -17.24
C ALA A 248 -12.38 12.19 -16.03
N ALA A 249 -13.08 11.69 -15.02
CA ALA A 249 -13.34 12.44 -13.80
C ALA A 249 -12.05 12.80 -13.04
N ARG A 250 -11.03 11.96 -13.08
CA ARG A 250 -9.71 12.22 -12.48
C ARG A 250 -8.87 13.22 -13.26
N GLY A 251 -9.00 13.26 -14.59
CA GLY A 251 -8.33 14.22 -15.47
C GLY A 251 -6.80 14.15 -15.48
N THR A 252 -6.20 13.02 -15.06
CA THR A 252 -4.74 12.92 -14.87
C THR A 252 -4.02 12.22 -16.03
N ILE A 253 -4.71 11.48 -16.88
CA ILE A 253 -4.11 10.73 -17.99
C ILE A 253 -3.71 11.69 -19.11
N GLN A 254 -2.47 11.60 -19.56
CA GLN A 254 -1.91 12.46 -20.60
C GLN A 254 -1.63 11.71 -21.92
N GLU A 255 -1.45 10.38 -21.84
CA GLU A 255 -1.22 9.52 -23.00
C GLU A 255 -1.82 8.15 -22.74
N ILE A 256 -2.17 7.44 -23.83
CA ILE A 256 -2.70 6.08 -23.79
C ILE A 256 -1.85 5.18 -24.68
N ILE A 257 -1.34 4.10 -24.11
CA ILE A 257 -0.56 3.08 -24.79
C ILE A 257 -1.25 1.72 -24.56
N SER A 258 -1.44 0.95 -25.60
CA SER A 258 -2.18 -0.31 -25.56
C SER A 258 -1.35 -1.47 -26.09
N SER A 259 -1.52 -2.64 -25.47
CA SER A 259 -1.20 -3.92 -26.11
C SER A 259 -1.85 -4.02 -27.50
N PRO A 260 -1.22 -4.70 -28.48
CA PRO A 260 -1.77 -4.89 -29.81
C PRO A 260 -3.01 -5.79 -29.86
N LEU A 261 -3.29 -6.59 -28.81
CA LEU A 261 -4.39 -7.55 -28.79
C LEU A 261 -5.76 -6.85 -28.79
N ARG A 262 -6.72 -7.42 -29.52
CA ARG A 262 -8.03 -6.81 -29.81
C ARG A 262 -8.73 -6.33 -28.54
N ARG A 263 -8.84 -7.14 -27.51
CA ARG A 263 -9.48 -6.80 -26.22
C ARG A 263 -8.88 -5.57 -25.53
N CYS A 264 -7.56 -5.38 -25.65
CA CYS A 264 -6.89 -4.17 -25.13
C CYS A 264 -7.15 -2.96 -26.01
N ARG A 265 -7.11 -3.13 -27.34
CA ARG A 265 -7.38 -2.04 -28.28
C ARG A 265 -8.83 -1.53 -28.14
N GLU A 266 -9.80 -2.43 -27.98
CA GLU A 266 -11.20 -2.05 -27.75
C GLU A 266 -11.36 -1.31 -26.42
N THR A 267 -10.76 -1.81 -25.32
CA THR A 267 -10.76 -1.12 -24.02
C THR A 267 -10.09 0.26 -24.14
N ALA A 268 -8.92 0.33 -24.77
CA ALA A 268 -8.18 1.58 -24.95
C ALA A 268 -8.91 2.59 -25.84
N ALA A 269 -9.57 2.12 -26.89
CA ALA A 269 -10.36 2.98 -27.80
C ALA A 269 -11.54 3.63 -27.07
N THR A 270 -12.24 2.88 -26.22
CA THR A 270 -13.33 3.42 -25.37
C THR A 270 -12.81 4.52 -24.45
N VAL A 271 -11.68 4.27 -23.77
CA VAL A 271 -11.07 5.28 -22.89
C VAL A 271 -10.56 6.47 -23.71
N GLY A 272 -9.89 6.22 -24.84
CA GLY A 272 -9.34 7.26 -25.71
C GLY A 272 -10.42 8.19 -26.26
N ALA A 273 -11.55 7.64 -26.69
CA ALA A 273 -12.70 8.42 -27.15
C ALA A 273 -13.25 9.34 -26.05
N ARG A 274 -13.31 8.83 -24.80
CA ARG A 274 -13.82 9.60 -23.65
C ARG A 274 -12.87 10.71 -23.22
N LEU A 275 -11.55 10.47 -23.28
CA LEU A 275 -10.52 11.42 -22.87
C LEU A 275 -10.06 12.36 -24.00
N GLY A 276 -10.45 12.11 -25.25
CA GLY A 276 -9.97 12.85 -26.43
C GLY A 276 -8.47 12.59 -26.71
N LEU A 277 -7.95 11.41 -26.35
CA LEU A 277 -6.54 11.06 -26.50
C LEU A 277 -6.35 9.95 -27.55
N PRO A 278 -5.31 10.05 -28.41
CA PRO A 278 -4.97 8.96 -29.32
C PRO A 278 -4.41 7.76 -28.60
N VAL A 279 -4.63 6.57 -29.15
CA VAL A 279 -4.09 5.32 -28.62
C VAL A 279 -2.86 4.92 -29.43
N GLN A 280 -1.73 4.73 -28.74
CA GLN A 280 -0.50 4.20 -29.32
C GLN A 280 -0.41 2.70 -29.04
N ILE A 281 0.18 1.92 -29.93
CA ILE A 281 0.36 0.47 -29.76
C ILE A 281 1.79 0.17 -29.36
N GLU A 282 1.95 -0.73 -28.36
CA GLU A 282 3.23 -1.21 -27.87
C GLU A 282 3.21 -2.74 -27.75
N ASP A 283 3.94 -3.42 -28.61
CA ASP A 283 3.99 -4.88 -28.69
C ASP A 283 4.55 -5.52 -27.41
N GLY A 284 5.40 -4.80 -26.71
CA GLY A 284 5.95 -5.26 -25.43
C GLY A 284 4.92 -5.41 -24.30
N LEU A 285 3.70 -4.91 -24.50
CA LEU A 285 2.59 -5.02 -23.54
C LEU A 285 1.63 -6.20 -23.82
N ARG A 286 1.89 -7.05 -24.83
CA ARG A 286 1.05 -8.23 -25.09
C ARG A 286 1.05 -9.22 -23.95
N GLU A 287 0.01 -10.07 -23.86
CA GLU A 287 -0.06 -11.15 -22.90
C GLU A 287 1.01 -12.23 -23.17
N THR A 288 1.25 -13.09 -22.23
CA THR A 288 2.04 -14.30 -22.38
C THR A 288 1.49 -15.15 -23.51
N ASP A 289 2.35 -15.70 -24.35
CA ASP A 289 1.98 -16.80 -25.26
C ASP A 289 1.94 -18.09 -24.43
N PHE A 290 0.76 -18.70 -24.32
CA PHE A 290 0.58 -19.95 -23.56
C PHE A 290 0.73 -21.22 -24.43
N GLY A 291 1.15 -21.10 -25.68
CA GLY A 291 1.40 -22.25 -26.58
C GLY A 291 0.20 -23.16 -26.71
N ALA A 292 0.40 -24.45 -26.44
CA ALA A 292 -0.66 -25.46 -26.56
C ALA A 292 -1.77 -25.33 -25.49
N TRP A 293 -1.59 -24.46 -24.50
CA TRP A 293 -2.61 -24.25 -23.44
C TRP A 293 -3.65 -23.18 -23.80
N GLU A 294 -3.44 -22.47 -24.91
CA GLU A 294 -4.39 -21.44 -25.37
C GLU A 294 -5.81 -22.01 -25.53
N GLY A 295 -6.78 -21.29 -24.93
CA GLY A 295 -8.18 -21.69 -24.91
C GLY A 295 -8.57 -22.77 -23.91
N LEU A 296 -7.62 -23.39 -23.21
CA LEU A 296 -7.87 -24.39 -22.20
C LEU A 296 -8.07 -23.76 -20.82
N THR A 297 -8.81 -24.43 -19.97
CA THR A 297 -8.86 -24.15 -18.52
C THR A 297 -7.67 -24.76 -17.80
N PHE A 298 -7.41 -24.35 -16.56
CA PHE A 298 -6.36 -24.94 -15.73
C PHE A 298 -6.58 -26.45 -15.51
N ALA A 299 -7.84 -26.89 -15.38
CA ALA A 299 -8.20 -28.29 -15.22
C ALA A 299 -7.90 -29.11 -16.49
N GLU A 300 -8.27 -28.59 -17.67
CA GLU A 300 -7.97 -29.23 -18.97
C GLU A 300 -6.46 -29.31 -19.24
N VAL A 301 -5.70 -28.28 -18.83
CA VAL A 301 -4.23 -28.34 -18.93
C VAL A 301 -3.66 -29.36 -17.95
N ARG A 302 -4.20 -29.45 -16.72
CA ARG A 302 -3.79 -30.48 -15.74
C ARG A 302 -4.03 -31.89 -16.26
N GLU A 303 -5.14 -32.12 -16.91
CA GLU A 303 -5.48 -33.41 -17.49
C GLU A 303 -4.57 -33.79 -18.67
N ARG A 304 -4.31 -32.85 -19.58
CA ARG A 304 -3.58 -33.12 -20.83
C ARG A 304 -2.06 -33.00 -20.72
N TYR A 305 -1.60 -32.06 -19.88
CA TYR A 305 -0.19 -31.64 -19.77
C TYR A 305 0.28 -31.53 -18.31
N GLY A 306 -0.20 -32.43 -17.44
CA GLY A 306 0.07 -32.40 -16.00
C GLY A 306 1.54 -32.21 -15.62
N PRO A 307 2.49 -33.00 -16.13
CA PRO A 307 3.92 -32.86 -15.85
C PRO A 307 4.49 -31.49 -16.27
N ASP A 308 4.08 -30.96 -17.43
CA ASP A 308 4.53 -29.68 -17.93
C ASP A 308 3.96 -28.54 -17.07
N LEU A 309 2.70 -28.67 -16.64
CA LEU A 309 2.08 -27.71 -15.72
C LEU A 309 2.80 -27.68 -14.38
N ASP A 310 3.20 -28.82 -13.84
CA ASP A 310 3.95 -28.88 -12.58
C ASP A 310 5.33 -28.24 -12.72
N ALA A 311 6.03 -28.50 -13.83
CA ALA A 311 7.30 -27.87 -14.12
C ALA A 311 7.17 -26.34 -14.29
N TRP A 312 6.11 -25.88 -14.95
CA TRP A 312 5.84 -24.45 -15.13
C TRP A 312 5.49 -23.74 -13.81
N LEU A 313 4.73 -24.39 -12.92
CA LEU A 313 4.44 -23.87 -11.58
C LEU A 313 5.68 -23.84 -10.68
N ALA A 314 6.60 -24.78 -10.87
CA ALA A 314 7.84 -24.88 -10.09
C ALA A 314 8.92 -23.88 -10.54
N SER A 315 8.86 -23.39 -11.79
CA SER A 315 9.92 -22.54 -12.35
C SER A 315 9.38 -21.50 -13.34
N THR A 316 9.65 -20.24 -13.06
CA THR A 316 9.30 -19.13 -13.98
C THR A 316 10.11 -19.14 -15.29
N ARG A 317 11.10 -20.03 -15.43
CA ARG A 317 11.90 -20.21 -16.66
C ARG A 317 11.36 -21.29 -17.58
N THR A 318 10.44 -22.10 -17.09
CA THR A 318 9.82 -23.16 -17.88
C THR A 318 8.73 -22.55 -18.78
N PRO A 319 8.79 -22.71 -20.11
CA PRO A 319 7.69 -22.31 -20.99
C PRO A 319 6.53 -23.30 -20.88
N PRO A 320 5.31 -22.92 -21.27
CA PRO A 320 4.20 -23.86 -21.43
C PRO A 320 4.47 -24.82 -22.62
N THR A 321 3.75 -25.95 -22.64
CA THR A 321 3.83 -26.94 -23.72
C THR A 321 3.60 -26.27 -25.10
N GLY A 322 4.35 -26.70 -26.10
CA GLY A 322 4.17 -26.22 -27.48
C GLY A 322 4.87 -24.90 -27.83
N GLY A 323 5.81 -24.43 -27.00
CA GLY A 323 6.73 -23.36 -27.35
C GLY A 323 6.26 -21.96 -27.05
N GLY A 324 5.36 -21.79 -26.07
CA GLY A 324 4.95 -20.47 -25.57
C GLY A 324 6.04 -19.74 -24.78
N GLU A 325 5.72 -18.53 -24.27
CA GLU A 325 6.66 -17.72 -23.47
C GLU A 325 6.71 -18.19 -22.03
N SER A 326 7.91 -18.37 -21.47
CA SER A 326 8.11 -18.47 -20.02
C SER A 326 7.89 -17.12 -19.34
N PHE A 327 7.57 -17.10 -18.05
CA PHE A 327 7.44 -15.84 -17.31
C PHE A 327 8.76 -15.05 -17.24
N ALA A 328 9.91 -15.72 -17.34
CA ALA A 328 11.21 -15.06 -17.44
C ALA A 328 11.38 -14.30 -18.77
N GLU A 329 10.87 -14.84 -19.87
CA GLU A 329 10.86 -14.17 -21.17
C GLU A 329 9.91 -12.99 -21.18
N VAL A 330 8.70 -13.16 -20.65
CA VAL A 330 7.75 -12.04 -20.46
C VAL A 330 8.37 -10.95 -19.59
N ALA A 331 9.04 -11.32 -18.49
CA ALA A 331 9.69 -10.35 -17.61
C ALA A 331 10.78 -9.53 -18.33
N ARG A 332 11.59 -10.17 -19.18
CA ARG A 332 12.62 -9.47 -19.99
C ARG A 332 11.96 -8.48 -20.96
N ARG A 333 10.93 -8.91 -21.68
CA ARG A 333 10.20 -8.08 -22.64
C ARG A 333 9.52 -6.88 -21.95
N VAL A 334 8.81 -7.13 -20.86
CA VAL A 334 8.09 -6.10 -20.10
C VAL A 334 9.06 -5.12 -19.42
N SER A 335 10.21 -5.61 -18.91
CA SER A 335 11.25 -4.75 -18.33
C SER A 335 11.83 -3.80 -19.37
N ALA A 336 12.21 -4.33 -20.55
CA ALA A 336 12.74 -3.49 -21.63
C ALA A 336 11.71 -2.45 -22.12
N THR A 337 10.43 -2.81 -22.15
CA THR A 337 9.34 -1.90 -22.50
C THR A 337 9.16 -0.83 -21.42
N ARG A 338 9.14 -1.22 -20.13
CA ARG A 338 9.12 -0.27 -19.00
C ARG A 338 10.24 0.76 -19.11
N ASP A 339 11.47 0.33 -19.35
CA ASP A 339 12.65 1.20 -19.39
C ASP A 339 12.53 2.24 -20.51
N ARG A 340 12.12 1.82 -21.71
CA ARG A 340 11.84 2.72 -22.84
C ARG A 340 10.72 3.73 -22.51
N LEU A 341 9.62 3.24 -21.95
CA LEU A 341 8.48 4.09 -21.62
C LEU A 341 8.80 5.05 -20.46
N THR A 342 9.54 4.63 -19.45
CA THR A 342 9.98 5.48 -18.34
C THR A 342 10.82 6.65 -18.85
N THR A 343 11.79 6.38 -19.71
CA THR A 343 12.61 7.42 -20.32
C THR A 343 11.82 8.40 -21.17
N ARG A 344 10.89 7.86 -22.00
CA ARG A 344 10.08 8.67 -22.93
C ARG A 344 9.04 9.55 -22.24
N HIS A 345 8.51 9.09 -21.10
CA HIS A 345 7.36 9.72 -20.42
C HIS A 345 7.70 10.22 -19.01
N ALA A 346 8.97 10.60 -18.78
CA ALA A 346 9.37 11.20 -17.50
C ALA A 346 8.48 12.41 -17.16
N GLY A 347 7.98 12.46 -15.92
CA GLY A 347 7.09 13.52 -15.45
C GLY A 347 5.64 13.42 -15.97
N ARG A 348 5.27 12.35 -16.67
CA ARG A 348 3.94 12.17 -17.23
C ARG A 348 3.17 11.04 -16.58
N THR A 349 1.84 11.13 -16.64
CA THR A 349 0.92 10.05 -16.26
C THR A 349 0.37 9.40 -17.52
N VAL A 350 0.74 8.14 -17.74
CA VAL A 350 0.41 7.37 -18.95
C VAL A 350 -0.48 6.19 -18.58
N LEU A 351 -1.57 6.00 -19.30
CA LEU A 351 -2.40 4.81 -19.20
C LEU A 351 -1.80 3.68 -20.07
N LEU A 352 -1.48 2.55 -19.46
CA LEU A 352 -1.07 1.33 -20.14
C LEU A 352 -2.22 0.32 -20.10
N VAL A 353 -2.86 0.07 -21.24
CA VAL A 353 -3.92 -0.95 -21.35
C VAL A 353 -3.29 -2.27 -21.78
N THR A 354 -3.33 -3.24 -20.88
CA THR A 354 -2.61 -4.50 -21.04
C THR A 354 -3.32 -5.66 -20.32
N HIS A 355 -2.58 -6.67 -19.90
CA HIS A 355 -3.08 -7.96 -19.45
C HIS A 355 -2.56 -8.32 -18.06
N VAL A 356 -2.97 -9.50 -17.57
CA VAL A 356 -2.63 -9.99 -16.23
C VAL A 356 -1.13 -10.11 -16.01
N THR A 357 -0.42 -10.83 -16.91
CA THR A 357 1.00 -11.13 -16.69
C THR A 357 1.89 -9.89 -16.81
N PRO A 358 1.72 -9.00 -17.80
CA PRO A 358 2.47 -7.74 -17.84
C PRO A 358 2.23 -6.84 -16.62
N ILE A 359 0.98 -6.68 -16.15
CA ILE A 359 0.68 -5.88 -14.96
C ILE A 359 1.36 -6.46 -13.71
N LYS A 360 1.19 -7.76 -13.47
CA LYS A 360 1.86 -8.45 -12.35
C LYS A 360 3.38 -8.31 -12.43
N THR A 361 3.94 -8.39 -13.63
CA THR A 361 5.39 -8.22 -13.87
C THR A 361 5.85 -6.81 -13.52
N LEU A 362 5.15 -5.77 -13.97
CA LEU A 362 5.46 -4.38 -13.62
C LEU A 362 5.36 -4.15 -12.10
N ALA A 363 4.29 -4.63 -11.46
CA ALA A 363 4.13 -4.52 -10.01
C ALA A 363 5.27 -5.26 -9.26
N ARG A 364 5.60 -6.48 -9.68
CA ARG A 364 6.71 -7.25 -9.12
C ARG A 364 8.06 -6.54 -9.23
N LEU A 365 8.35 -5.99 -10.41
CA LEU A 365 9.59 -5.26 -10.67
C LEU A 365 9.69 -3.99 -9.79
N ALA A 366 8.58 -3.28 -9.62
CA ALA A 366 8.53 -2.11 -8.76
C ALA A 366 8.77 -2.44 -7.27
N LEU A 367 8.31 -3.60 -6.82
CA LEU A 367 8.49 -4.07 -5.45
C LEU A 367 9.84 -4.77 -5.20
N GLY A 368 10.66 -4.99 -6.24
CA GLY A 368 11.85 -5.85 -6.13
C GLY A 368 11.51 -7.28 -5.66
N ALA A 369 10.26 -7.73 -5.91
CA ALA A 369 9.78 -9.02 -5.43
C ALA A 369 10.31 -10.18 -6.28
N PRO A 370 10.45 -11.40 -5.70
CA PRO A 370 10.92 -12.57 -6.42
C PRO A 370 9.93 -13.00 -7.50
N PRO A 371 10.37 -13.73 -8.55
CA PRO A 371 9.52 -14.12 -9.68
C PRO A 371 8.24 -14.87 -9.28
N GLU A 372 8.27 -15.67 -8.25
CA GLU A 372 7.15 -16.48 -7.74
C GLU A 372 6.01 -15.64 -7.17
N SER A 373 6.26 -14.37 -6.90
CA SER A 373 5.22 -13.43 -6.43
C SER A 373 4.09 -13.20 -7.46
N LEU A 374 4.33 -13.50 -8.74
CA LEU A 374 3.29 -13.46 -9.79
C LEU A 374 2.06 -14.32 -9.45
N PHE A 375 2.27 -15.46 -8.77
CA PHE A 375 1.19 -16.35 -8.35
C PHE A 375 0.41 -15.87 -7.12
N ARG A 376 0.88 -14.81 -6.45
CA ARG A 376 0.29 -14.26 -5.22
C ARG A 376 -0.48 -12.95 -5.43
N MET A 377 -0.58 -12.50 -6.66
CA MET A 377 -1.34 -11.30 -7.04
C MET A 377 -2.58 -11.71 -7.83
N GLU A 378 -3.70 -11.06 -7.56
CA GLU A 378 -4.93 -11.19 -8.33
C GLU A 378 -5.23 -9.89 -9.07
N LEU A 379 -5.80 -10.00 -10.26
CA LEU A 379 -6.21 -8.86 -11.07
C LEU A 379 -7.56 -9.16 -11.72
N SER A 380 -8.55 -8.35 -11.42
CA SER A 380 -9.89 -8.41 -12.01
C SER A 380 -9.90 -7.82 -13.43
N ALA A 381 -10.88 -8.20 -14.25
CA ALA A 381 -11.12 -7.53 -15.54
C ALA A 381 -11.38 -6.03 -15.31
N ALA A 382 -10.87 -5.19 -16.19
CA ALA A 382 -10.93 -3.73 -16.11
C ALA A 382 -10.43 -3.12 -14.78
N SER A 383 -9.64 -3.85 -13.99
CA SER A 383 -9.02 -3.30 -12.78
C SER A 383 -7.92 -2.30 -13.09
N LEU A 384 -7.76 -1.32 -12.20
CA LEU A 384 -6.71 -0.32 -12.24
C LEU A 384 -5.61 -0.64 -11.23
N SER A 385 -4.36 -0.46 -11.66
CA SER A 385 -3.19 -0.44 -10.80
C SER A 385 -2.34 0.78 -11.15
N ALA A 386 -1.44 1.21 -10.26
CA ALA A 386 -0.60 2.38 -10.54
C ALA A 386 0.81 2.18 -9.98
N VAL A 387 1.80 2.46 -10.81
CA VAL A 387 3.22 2.40 -10.47
C VAL A 387 3.90 3.67 -10.94
N ALA A 388 4.71 4.29 -10.08
CA ALA A 388 5.61 5.37 -10.46
C ALA A 388 7.04 4.84 -10.59
N TYR A 389 7.70 5.14 -11.70
CA TYR A 389 9.10 4.81 -11.95
C TYR A 389 9.92 6.08 -12.05
N TYR A 390 11.03 6.13 -11.33
CA TYR A 390 11.94 7.26 -11.27
C TYR A 390 13.18 7.03 -12.16
N ALA A 391 13.84 8.12 -12.55
CA ALA A 391 14.99 8.06 -13.44
C ALA A 391 16.20 7.32 -12.84
N ASP A 392 16.31 7.27 -11.52
CA ASP A 392 17.35 6.57 -10.77
C ASP A 392 17.12 5.05 -10.63
N GLY A 393 16.02 4.53 -11.20
CA GLY A 393 15.63 3.13 -11.11
C GLY A 393 14.75 2.77 -9.92
N ASN A 394 14.48 3.69 -8.99
CA ASN A 394 13.50 3.51 -7.92
C ASN A 394 12.07 3.43 -8.49
N ALA A 395 11.19 2.79 -7.75
CA ALA A 395 9.79 2.67 -8.12
C ALA A 395 8.88 2.66 -6.88
N SER A 396 7.61 3.04 -7.09
CA SER A 396 6.58 3.01 -6.05
C SER A 396 5.30 2.41 -6.60
N LEU A 397 4.87 1.27 -6.06
CA LEU A 397 3.54 0.71 -6.33
C LEU A 397 2.52 1.47 -5.49
N ARG A 398 1.64 2.23 -6.15
CA ARG A 398 0.67 3.14 -5.50
C ARG A 398 -0.73 2.54 -5.37
N LEU A 399 -1.06 1.61 -6.25
CA LEU A 399 -2.39 0.97 -6.32
C LEU A 399 -2.25 -0.39 -6.98
N LEU A 400 -3.00 -1.39 -6.51
CA LEU A 400 -3.08 -2.71 -7.12
C LEU A 400 -4.52 -3.22 -7.13
N ASN A 401 -5.01 -3.64 -8.30
CA ASN A 401 -6.32 -4.28 -8.50
C ASN A 401 -7.53 -3.48 -7.99
N ASP A 402 -7.56 -2.16 -8.18
CA ASP A 402 -8.74 -1.35 -7.83
C ASP A 402 -9.88 -1.59 -8.84
N THR A 403 -11.06 -1.90 -8.33
CA THR A 403 -12.31 -2.11 -9.08
C THR A 403 -13.43 -1.20 -8.59
N SER A 404 -13.12 -0.17 -7.79
CA SER A 404 -14.12 0.72 -7.18
C SER A 404 -15.03 1.41 -8.21
N HIS A 405 -14.48 1.70 -9.40
CA HIS A 405 -15.20 2.30 -10.51
C HIS A 405 -16.21 1.38 -11.21
N LEU A 406 -16.20 0.07 -10.92
CA LEU A 406 -17.13 -0.91 -11.49
C LEU A 406 -18.39 -1.14 -10.63
N ARG A 407 -18.47 -0.51 -9.46
CA ARG A 407 -19.59 -0.63 -8.53
C ARG A 407 -20.68 0.39 -8.79
#